data_6cebe26ba8576cc621fafbc60a123098
#
_entry.id   6cebe26ba8576cc621fafbc60a123098
#
_cell.length_a   1.000
_cell.length_b   1.000
_cell.length_c   1.000
_cell.angle_alpha   90.00
_cell.angle_beta   90.00
_cell.angle_gamma   90.00
#
_symmetry.space_group_name_H-M   'P 1'
#
loop_
_entity.id
_entity.type
_entity.pdbx_description
1 polymer ?
#
loop_
_entity_poly.entity_id
_entity_poly.type
_entity_poly.pdbx_seq_one_letter_code
_entity_poly.pdbx_strand_id
1 'polypeptide(L)'
;MEAINKEMYTVANEGILTFYYDSNKSLRKGTGIPYSYNGNDYLSPNRECNIKTVIFDESFKDARPLSCENWFNGFISLTKIEGIANLNTSNVNDMSGMFHGCCKLQNLDLSNFDTSNVRSMNEMFAGCNALVNLDLSNFDTSNVNDMNYMFYGCLNMEKINVESFNTSKVFSMYSMFFGCEKIKKLDLSNFILTKVNVRSMFEGCKNLIELNIGSLFHHTPNTDYIFEDCKKLKRINIGQK
;
A
#
# COMPACT_ATOMS: atom_id res chain seq x y z
N MET A 1 25.64 18.90 28.04
CA MET A 1 24.87 19.12 26.80
C MET A 1 23.54 18.42 26.99
N GLU A 2 22.45 19.18 27.11
CA GLU A 2 21.11 18.58 27.10
C GLU A 2 20.93 17.82 25.79
N ALA A 3 20.46 16.58 25.87
CA ALA A 3 20.16 15.81 24.70
C ALA A 3 19.01 16.53 23.93
N ILE A 4 19.30 17.00 22.72
CA ILE A 4 18.29 17.60 21.85
C ILE A 4 17.28 16.49 21.53
N ASN A 5 16.10 16.58 22.14
CA ASN A 5 15.06 15.56 22.01
C ASN A 5 14.36 15.73 20.65
N LYS A 6 14.80 14.97 19.65
CA LYS A 6 14.15 14.92 18.35
C LYS A 6 12.88 14.08 18.44
N GLU A 7 11.83 14.52 17.77
CA GLU A 7 10.57 13.77 17.64
C GLU A 7 10.02 13.84 16.21
N MET A 8 9.23 12.82 15.83
CA MET A 8 8.50 12.82 14.57
C MET A 8 7.21 13.63 14.73
N TYR A 9 6.95 14.54 13.80
CA TYR A 9 5.72 15.32 13.76
C TYR A 9 5.41 15.83 12.36
N THR A 10 4.21 16.38 12.18
CA THR A 10 3.78 16.97 10.93
C THR A 10 3.34 18.41 11.09
N VAL A 11 3.42 19.16 10.00
CA VAL A 11 2.88 20.52 9.88
C VAL A 11 2.00 20.56 8.64
N ALA A 12 0.72 20.94 8.81
CA ALA A 12 -0.21 21.12 7.71
C ALA A 12 -0.40 22.62 7.43
N ASN A 13 -0.17 23.03 6.18
CA ASN A 13 -0.40 24.40 5.73
C ASN A 13 -0.86 24.40 4.27
N GLU A 14 -1.98 25.09 3.97
CA GLU A 14 -2.50 25.34 2.62
C GLU A 14 -2.55 24.12 1.69
N GLY A 15 -2.91 22.96 2.23
CA GLY A 15 -2.99 21.69 1.48
C GLY A 15 -1.66 20.97 1.31
N ILE A 16 -0.64 21.40 2.03
CA ILE A 16 0.67 20.73 2.13
C ILE A 16 0.80 20.14 3.53
N LEU A 17 1.18 18.87 3.63
CA LEU A 17 1.53 18.20 4.88
C LEU A 17 3.02 17.87 4.84
N THR A 18 3.79 18.47 5.76
CA THR A 18 5.24 18.21 5.85
C THR A 18 5.58 17.40 7.09
N PHE A 19 6.35 16.34 6.91
CA PHE A 19 6.89 15.46 7.95
C PHE A 19 8.27 15.92 8.37
N TYR A 20 8.49 16.05 9.66
CA TYR A 20 9.76 16.45 10.29
C TYR A 20 10.22 15.47 11.36
N TYR A 21 11.53 15.39 11.55
CA TYR A 21 12.15 14.70 12.69
C TYR A 21 13.24 15.57 13.30
N ASP A 22 12.86 16.51 14.14
CA ASP A 22 13.76 17.43 14.84
C ASP A 22 13.15 17.89 16.18
N SER A 23 13.79 18.88 16.82
CA SER A 23 13.34 19.45 18.10
C SER A 23 12.46 20.70 17.97
N ASN A 24 12.00 21.04 16.77
CA ASN A 24 11.32 22.31 16.50
C ASN A 24 9.79 22.20 16.45
N LYS A 25 9.20 21.10 16.91
CA LYS A 25 7.74 20.87 16.85
C LYS A 25 6.92 22.02 17.40
N SER A 26 7.27 22.52 18.59
CA SER A 26 6.57 23.63 19.23
C SER A 26 6.73 24.96 18.45
N LEU A 27 7.91 25.24 17.90
CA LEU A 27 8.17 26.43 17.10
C LEU A 27 7.38 26.41 15.80
N ARG A 28 7.26 25.24 15.15
CA ARG A 28 6.48 25.07 13.91
C ARG A 28 4.99 24.82 14.13
N LYS A 29 4.54 24.77 15.40
CA LYS A 29 3.16 24.40 15.78
C LYS A 29 2.75 23.05 15.16
N GLY A 30 3.68 22.10 15.17
CA GLY A 30 3.51 20.77 14.61
C GLY A 30 2.52 19.93 15.41
N THR A 31 1.86 19.00 14.72
CA THR A 31 0.98 17.96 15.30
C THR A 31 1.72 16.63 15.31
N GLY A 32 1.13 15.58 15.88
CA GLY A 32 1.68 14.22 15.81
C GLY A 32 1.66 13.66 14.37
N ILE A 33 2.26 12.48 14.21
CA ILE A 33 2.14 11.73 12.95
C ILE A 33 0.68 11.29 12.77
N PRO A 34 0.12 11.40 11.55
CA PRO A 34 -1.23 10.92 11.26
C PRO A 34 -1.39 9.47 11.72
N TYR A 35 -2.54 9.14 12.32
CA TYR A 35 -2.89 7.78 12.76
C TYR A 35 -1.89 7.08 13.70
N SER A 36 -0.99 7.82 14.40
CA SER A 36 -0.22 7.18 15.45
C SER A 36 -1.17 6.69 16.55
N TYR A 37 -1.09 5.41 16.92
CA TYR A 37 -2.00 4.70 17.85
C TYR A 37 -2.07 5.29 19.28
N ASN A 38 -1.41 6.39 19.56
CA ASN A 38 -1.38 7.06 20.88
C ASN A 38 -2.62 7.92 21.16
N GLY A 39 -3.69 7.77 20.40
CA GLY A 39 -5.05 8.15 20.83
C GLY A 39 -5.44 9.62 20.83
N ASN A 40 -4.51 10.57 20.68
CA ASN A 40 -4.82 11.99 20.91
C ASN A 40 -4.55 12.97 19.75
N ASP A 41 -3.95 12.53 18.65
CA ASP A 41 -3.58 13.42 17.54
C ASP A 41 -4.15 12.96 16.19
N TYR A 42 -5.46 12.72 16.12
CA TYR A 42 -6.13 12.54 14.83
C TYR A 42 -6.10 13.86 14.04
N LEU A 43 -5.45 13.86 12.89
CA LEU A 43 -5.82 14.84 11.87
C LEU A 43 -7.31 14.63 11.59
N SER A 44 -8.13 15.64 11.81
CA SER A 44 -9.58 15.56 11.57
C SER A 44 -9.83 15.12 10.12
N PRO A 45 -10.73 14.16 9.86
CA PRO A 45 -11.09 13.71 8.50
C PRO A 45 -11.35 14.86 7.51
N ASN A 46 -11.84 16.00 8.00
CA ASN A 46 -12.08 17.20 7.19
C ASN A 46 -10.81 17.96 6.76
N ARG A 47 -9.65 17.74 7.41
CA ARG A 47 -8.38 18.35 6.99
C ARG A 47 -7.64 17.49 5.96
N GLU A 48 -7.76 16.19 6.05
CA GLU A 48 -7.11 15.23 5.18
C GLU A 48 -7.62 15.30 3.74
N CYS A 49 -8.90 15.58 3.55
CA CYS A 49 -9.51 15.75 2.23
C CYS A 49 -8.88 16.87 1.38
N ASN A 50 -8.22 17.84 2.00
CA ASN A 50 -7.63 18.99 1.30
C ASN A 50 -6.12 18.88 1.07
N ILE A 51 -5.44 17.88 1.63
CA ILE A 51 -4.00 17.68 1.41
C ILE A 51 -3.76 17.25 -0.04
N LYS A 52 -3.03 18.07 -0.77
CA LYS A 52 -2.65 17.87 -2.18
C LYS A 52 -1.23 17.39 -2.33
N THR A 53 -0.36 17.79 -1.40
CA THR A 53 1.07 17.47 -1.41
C THR A 53 1.51 17.02 -0.04
N VAL A 54 2.27 15.94 0.01
CA VAL A 54 3.01 15.50 1.19
C VAL A 54 4.49 15.74 0.93
N ILE A 55 5.21 16.24 1.94
CA ILE A 55 6.67 16.48 1.88
C ILE A 55 7.32 15.75 3.05
N PHE A 56 8.30 14.92 2.77
CA PHE A 56 9.24 14.43 3.78
C PHE A 56 10.45 15.35 3.80
N ASP A 57 10.55 16.20 4.83
CA ASP A 57 11.71 17.08 5.03
C ASP A 57 13.01 16.27 5.16
N GLU A 58 14.14 16.86 4.83
CA GLU A 58 15.44 16.18 4.93
C GLU A 58 15.75 15.67 6.35
N SER A 59 15.24 16.36 7.39
CA SER A 59 15.37 15.92 8.77
C SER A 59 14.75 14.54 9.03
N PHE A 60 13.75 14.15 8.21
CA PHE A 60 13.03 12.89 8.38
C PHE A 60 13.86 11.64 8.03
N LYS A 61 14.99 11.79 7.34
CA LYS A 61 15.88 10.68 6.98
C LYS A 61 16.44 9.91 8.19
N ASP A 62 16.51 10.57 9.34
CA ASP A 62 16.99 9.98 10.60
C ASP A 62 15.85 9.33 11.41
N ALA A 63 14.59 9.59 11.05
CA ALA A 63 13.43 8.95 11.68
C ALA A 63 13.42 7.45 11.42
N ARG A 64 12.90 6.69 12.40
CA ARG A 64 12.76 5.23 12.30
C ARG A 64 11.36 4.83 12.78
N PRO A 65 10.33 5.11 11.98
CA PRO A 65 8.97 4.73 12.36
C PRO A 65 8.85 3.21 12.49
N LEU A 66 8.04 2.76 13.44
CA LEU A 66 7.71 1.34 13.62
C LEU A 66 6.49 0.93 12.81
N SER A 67 5.65 1.89 12.44
CA SER A 67 4.45 1.68 11.63
C SER A 67 4.23 2.87 10.70
N CYS A 68 3.74 2.57 9.50
CA CYS A 68 3.20 3.55 8.54
C CYS A 68 1.70 3.29 8.29
N GLU A 69 1.05 2.54 9.21
CA GLU A 69 -0.36 2.23 9.12
C GLU A 69 -1.19 3.49 8.95
N ASN A 70 -2.03 3.52 7.91
CA ASN A 70 -2.97 4.59 7.60
C ASN A 70 -2.37 6.00 7.43
N TRP A 71 -1.07 6.18 7.22
CA TRP A 71 -0.45 7.51 7.19
C TRP A 71 -1.08 8.48 6.19
N PHE A 72 -1.57 8.01 5.05
CA PHE A 72 -2.23 8.84 4.01
C PHE A 72 -3.64 8.34 3.71
N ASN A 73 -4.23 7.53 4.62
CA ASN A 73 -5.57 7.01 4.45
C ASN A 73 -6.59 8.16 4.31
N GLY A 74 -7.38 8.11 3.23
CA GLY A 74 -8.41 9.13 2.96
C GLY A 74 -7.90 10.44 2.38
N PHE A 75 -6.62 10.54 2.00
CA PHE A 75 -6.07 11.74 1.34
C PHE A 75 -6.56 11.83 -0.12
N ILE A 76 -7.89 11.98 -0.29
CA ILE A 76 -8.58 11.94 -1.58
C ILE A 76 -8.10 13.01 -2.58
N SER A 77 -7.46 14.07 -2.09
CA SER A 77 -6.93 15.17 -2.92
C SER A 77 -5.44 15.05 -3.19
N LEU A 78 -4.75 14.06 -2.59
CA LEU A 78 -3.30 13.89 -2.73
C LEU A 78 -2.92 13.58 -4.18
N THR A 79 -2.05 14.41 -4.74
CA THR A 79 -1.54 14.27 -6.10
C THR A 79 -0.04 14.06 -6.15
N LYS A 80 0.70 14.45 -5.08
CA LYS A 80 2.15 14.46 -5.06
C LYS A 80 2.72 14.12 -3.69
N ILE A 81 3.78 13.32 -3.67
CA ILE A 81 4.63 13.09 -2.49
C ILE A 81 6.05 13.48 -2.87
N GLU A 82 6.65 14.40 -2.13
CA GLU A 82 8.02 14.85 -2.31
C GLU A 82 8.92 14.33 -1.19
N GLY A 83 10.17 14.03 -1.51
CA GLY A 83 11.15 13.60 -0.53
C GLY A 83 10.83 12.25 0.11
N ILE A 84 10.03 11.38 -0.52
CA ILE A 84 9.68 10.07 0.01
C ILE A 84 10.94 9.21 0.30
N ALA A 85 12.03 9.47 -0.39
CA ALA A 85 13.33 8.84 -0.13
C ALA A 85 13.89 9.16 1.28
N ASN A 86 13.39 10.20 1.95
CA ASN A 86 13.73 10.51 3.34
C ASN A 86 12.94 9.66 4.35
N LEU A 87 11.92 8.90 3.90
CA LEU A 87 11.22 7.95 4.76
C LEU A 87 11.99 6.63 4.83
N ASN A 88 12.63 6.39 5.96
CA ASN A 88 13.30 5.12 6.22
C ASN A 88 12.31 4.11 6.82
N THR A 89 12.00 3.06 6.06
CA THR A 89 11.02 2.05 6.45
C THR A 89 11.64 0.77 7.06
N SER A 90 12.95 0.74 7.29
CA SER A 90 13.65 -0.47 7.75
C SER A 90 13.14 -1.06 9.07
N ASN A 91 12.49 -0.26 9.93
CA ASN A 91 11.90 -0.72 11.19
C ASN A 91 10.38 -0.89 11.11
N VAL A 92 9.76 -0.59 9.96
CA VAL A 92 8.31 -0.64 9.81
C VAL A 92 7.82 -2.08 9.77
N ASN A 93 6.86 -2.40 10.63
CA ASN A 93 6.24 -3.72 10.69
C ASN A 93 4.79 -3.76 10.21
N ASP A 94 4.16 -2.58 9.98
CA ASP A 94 2.79 -2.46 9.49
C ASP A 94 2.67 -1.31 8.47
N MET A 95 2.19 -1.64 7.26
CA MET A 95 1.90 -0.70 6.18
C MET A 95 0.43 -0.75 5.76
N SER A 96 -0.44 -1.30 6.62
CA SER A 96 -1.87 -1.40 6.35
C SER A 96 -2.48 -0.05 6.05
N GLY A 97 -3.24 0.05 4.96
CA GLY A 97 -3.94 1.26 4.55
C GLY A 97 -3.07 2.48 4.28
N MET A 98 -1.74 2.34 4.16
CA MET A 98 -0.83 3.50 4.07
C MET A 98 -1.26 4.52 3.01
N PHE A 99 -1.73 4.07 1.85
CA PHE A 99 -2.20 4.92 0.75
C PHE A 99 -3.69 4.71 0.43
N HIS A 100 -4.45 4.08 1.34
CA HIS A 100 -5.86 3.80 1.12
C HIS A 100 -6.63 5.07 0.75
N GLY A 101 -7.37 5.03 -0.35
CA GLY A 101 -8.19 6.16 -0.80
C GLY A 101 -7.42 7.36 -1.36
N CYS A 102 -6.12 7.23 -1.64
CA CYS A 102 -5.35 8.26 -2.36
C CYS A 102 -5.76 8.28 -3.85
N CYS A 103 -7.04 8.58 -4.11
CA CYS A 103 -7.67 8.36 -5.41
C CYS A 103 -7.18 9.28 -6.54
N LYS A 104 -6.39 10.32 -6.24
CA LYS A 104 -5.79 11.23 -7.24
C LYS A 104 -4.27 11.06 -7.40
N LEU A 105 -3.65 10.19 -6.63
CA LEU A 105 -2.20 9.94 -6.71
C LEU A 105 -1.90 9.12 -7.97
N GLN A 106 -1.23 9.73 -8.96
CA GLN A 106 -0.97 9.12 -10.26
C GLN A 106 0.37 8.37 -10.31
N ASN A 107 1.37 8.88 -9.60
CA ASN A 107 2.73 8.35 -9.59
C ASN A 107 3.19 8.16 -8.15
N LEU A 108 3.82 7.03 -7.90
CA LEU A 108 4.35 6.68 -6.59
C LEU A 108 5.62 5.86 -6.78
N ASP A 109 6.75 6.42 -6.34
CA ASP A 109 8.04 5.75 -6.37
C ASP A 109 8.35 5.23 -4.95
N LEU A 110 8.40 3.91 -4.80
CA LEU A 110 8.66 3.21 -3.53
C LEU A 110 9.99 2.43 -3.59
N SER A 111 10.87 2.76 -4.53
CA SER A 111 12.13 2.04 -4.75
C SER A 111 13.08 2.06 -3.54
N ASN A 112 12.90 3.03 -2.63
CA ASN A 112 13.67 3.14 -1.39
C ASN A 112 13.06 2.38 -0.19
N PHE A 113 11.87 1.78 -0.35
CA PHE A 113 11.21 1.09 0.77
C PHE A 113 11.90 -0.24 1.09
N ASP A 114 12.29 -0.39 2.34
CA ASP A 114 12.65 -1.68 2.94
C ASP A 114 11.40 -2.26 3.62
N THR A 115 10.90 -3.37 3.09
CA THR A 115 9.70 -4.03 3.60
C THR A 115 9.98 -5.34 4.31
N SER A 116 11.27 -5.66 4.55
CA SER A 116 11.71 -6.93 5.12
C SER A 116 11.14 -7.25 6.50
N ASN A 117 10.73 -6.22 7.27
CA ASN A 117 10.12 -6.38 8.59
C ASN A 117 8.58 -6.29 8.57
N VAL A 118 7.97 -6.00 7.41
CA VAL A 118 6.52 -5.79 7.29
C VAL A 118 5.75 -7.10 7.43
N ARG A 119 4.71 -7.08 8.25
CA ARG A 119 3.82 -8.21 8.54
C ARG A 119 2.43 -8.06 7.94
N SER A 120 1.98 -6.83 7.75
CA SER A 120 0.68 -6.54 7.11
C SER A 120 0.80 -5.48 6.04
N MET A 121 0.18 -5.76 4.88
CA MET A 121 -0.02 -4.84 3.77
C MET A 121 -1.50 -4.76 3.40
N ASN A 122 -2.38 -5.04 4.38
CA ASN A 122 -3.83 -4.96 4.21
C ASN A 122 -4.22 -3.57 3.68
N GLU A 123 -5.02 -3.50 2.62
CA GLU A 123 -5.53 -2.24 2.05
C GLU A 123 -4.46 -1.22 1.62
N MET A 124 -3.17 -1.57 1.55
CA MET A 124 -2.08 -0.58 1.38
C MET A 124 -2.31 0.40 0.24
N PHE A 125 -2.90 -0.04 -0.88
CA PHE A 125 -3.20 0.79 -2.06
C PHE A 125 -4.69 0.77 -2.42
N ALA A 126 -5.56 0.30 -1.54
CA ALA A 126 -7.00 0.23 -1.83
C ALA A 126 -7.56 1.60 -2.23
N GLY A 127 -8.32 1.66 -3.32
CA GLY A 127 -8.89 2.91 -3.82
C GLY A 127 -7.91 3.92 -4.43
N CYS A 128 -6.67 3.52 -4.73
CA CYS A 128 -5.72 4.36 -5.48
C CYS A 128 -6.12 4.42 -6.97
N ASN A 129 -7.26 5.06 -7.24
CA ASN A 129 -7.91 5.00 -8.54
C ASN A 129 -7.10 5.62 -9.70
N ALA A 130 -6.22 6.58 -9.40
CA ALA A 130 -5.44 7.27 -10.42
C ALA A 130 -4.09 6.58 -10.73
N LEU A 131 -3.66 5.59 -9.93
CA LEU A 131 -2.44 4.84 -10.22
C LEU A 131 -2.63 3.99 -11.48
N VAL A 132 -1.72 4.16 -12.45
CA VAL A 132 -1.73 3.42 -13.72
C VAL A 132 -0.68 2.30 -13.70
N ASN A 133 0.50 2.60 -13.21
CA ASN A 133 1.60 1.65 -13.09
C ASN A 133 2.16 1.69 -11.68
N LEU A 134 2.51 0.52 -11.15
CA LEU A 134 3.13 0.39 -9.83
C LEU A 134 4.22 -0.69 -9.89
N ASP A 135 5.44 -0.31 -9.57
CA ASP A 135 6.58 -1.22 -9.46
C ASP A 135 6.87 -1.50 -7.98
N LEU A 136 6.74 -2.76 -7.60
CA LEU A 136 7.01 -3.26 -6.26
C LEU A 136 8.07 -4.37 -6.28
N SER A 137 8.93 -4.37 -7.32
CA SER A 137 9.98 -5.39 -7.49
C SER A 137 11.04 -5.42 -6.38
N ASN A 138 11.15 -4.32 -5.62
CA ASN A 138 12.03 -4.23 -4.45
C ASN A 138 11.37 -4.71 -3.13
N PHE A 139 10.07 -5.02 -3.13
CA PHE A 139 9.38 -5.43 -1.90
C PHE A 139 9.75 -6.85 -1.48
N ASP A 140 10.30 -6.99 -0.27
CA ASP A 140 10.41 -8.28 0.42
C ASP A 140 9.12 -8.52 1.22
N THR A 141 8.34 -9.49 0.78
CA THR A 141 7.08 -9.86 1.44
C THR A 141 7.19 -11.17 2.24
N SER A 142 8.41 -11.67 2.47
CA SER A 142 8.66 -12.95 3.13
C SER A 142 8.13 -13.03 4.57
N ASN A 143 7.86 -11.90 5.21
CA ASN A 143 7.27 -11.80 6.54
C ASN A 143 5.80 -11.38 6.54
N VAL A 144 5.24 -11.04 5.37
CA VAL A 144 3.84 -10.60 5.25
C VAL A 144 2.90 -11.79 5.41
N ASN A 145 1.86 -11.61 6.22
CA ASN A 145 0.84 -12.61 6.49
C ASN A 145 -0.57 -12.21 6.05
N ASP A 146 -0.83 -10.90 5.84
CA ASP A 146 -2.11 -10.37 5.37
C ASP A 146 -1.92 -9.41 4.20
N MET A 147 -2.58 -9.73 3.06
CA MET A 147 -2.62 -8.93 1.84
C MET A 147 -4.06 -8.67 1.37
N ASN A 148 -5.03 -8.76 2.31
CA ASN A 148 -6.43 -8.48 1.96
C ASN A 148 -6.56 -7.09 1.37
N TYR A 149 -7.38 -6.97 0.32
CA TYR A 149 -7.73 -5.70 -0.33
C TYR A 149 -6.53 -4.86 -0.80
N MET A 150 -5.31 -5.40 -0.88
CA MET A 150 -4.10 -4.58 -1.10
C MET A 150 -4.21 -3.64 -2.31
N PHE A 151 -4.88 -4.07 -3.39
CA PHE A 151 -5.13 -3.28 -4.60
C PHE A 151 -6.62 -3.13 -4.93
N TYR A 152 -7.49 -3.31 -3.91
CA TYR A 152 -8.95 -3.20 -4.08
C TYR A 152 -9.33 -1.86 -4.73
N GLY A 153 -10.11 -1.92 -5.82
CA GLY A 153 -10.61 -0.72 -6.47
C GLY A 153 -9.55 0.16 -7.15
N CYS A 154 -8.36 -0.35 -7.46
CA CYS A 154 -7.38 0.37 -8.28
C CYS A 154 -7.86 0.39 -9.75
N LEU A 155 -8.90 1.19 -10.03
CA LEU A 155 -9.69 1.16 -11.27
C LEU A 155 -8.87 1.36 -12.54
N ASN A 156 -7.84 2.20 -12.51
CA ASN A 156 -7.03 2.55 -13.67
C ASN A 156 -5.68 1.84 -13.74
N MET A 157 -5.41 0.92 -12.83
CA MET A 157 -4.15 0.18 -12.84
C MET A 157 -4.06 -0.72 -14.08
N GLU A 158 -3.05 -0.47 -14.90
CA GLU A 158 -2.79 -1.23 -16.13
C GLU A 158 -1.65 -2.23 -15.95
N LYS A 159 -0.64 -1.87 -15.15
CA LYS A 159 0.54 -2.70 -14.88
C LYS A 159 0.92 -2.67 -13.42
N ILE A 160 1.23 -3.84 -12.90
CA ILE A 160 1.81 -4.00 -11.58
C ILE A 160 2.94 -5.03 -11.65
N ASN A 161 4.07 -4.72 -11.01
CA ASN A 161 5.18 -5.65 -10.86
C ASN A 161 5.22 -6.17 -9.42
N VAL A 162 4.95 -7.47 -9.26
CA VAL A 162 4.94 -8.20 -7.99
C VAL A 162 5.81 -9.46 -8.07
N GLU A 163 6.80 -9.48 -8.97
CA GLU A 163 7.65 -10.64 -9.21
C GLU A 163 8.51 -11.05 -8.00
N SER A 164 8.83 -10.09 -7.13
CA SER A 164 9.57 -10.33 -5.89
C SER A 164 8.72 -10.93 -4.76
N PHE A 165 7.38 -10.93 -4.89
CA PHE A 165 6.51 -11.32 -3.78
C PHE A 165 6.69 -12.78 -3.39
N ASN A 166 7.00 -12.98 -2.11
CA ASN A 166 6.98 -14.29 -1.45
C ASN A 166 5.72 -14.39 -0.58
N THR A 167 4.77 -15.20 -1.02
CA THR A 167 3.47 -15.34 -0.34
C THR A 167 3.38 -16.57 0.56
N SER A 168 4.51 -17.19 0.91
CA SER A 168 4.54 -18.44 1.67
C SER A 168 3.96 -18.36 3.08
N LYS A 169 3.92 -17.16 3.68
CA LYS A 169 3.33 -16.92 5.00
C LYS A 169 1.94 -16.26 4.95
N VAL A 170 1.48 -15.89 3.75
CA VAL A 170 0.20 -15.19 3.60
C VAL A 170 -0.95 -16.17 3.83
N PHE A 171 -1.87 -15.82 4.73
CA PHE A 171 -3.07 -16.62 4.99
C PHE A 171 -4.32 -16.06 4.30
N SER A 172 -4.30 -14.80 3.87
CA SER A 172 -5.45 -14.20 3.20
C SER A 172 -5.04 -13.14 2.16
N MET A 173 -5.66 -13.25 0.98
CA MET A 173 -5.61 -12.33 -0.15
C MET A 173 -7.03 -11.98 -0.62
N TYR A 174 -7.97 -11.92 0.35
CA TYR A 174 -9.37 -11.63 0.10
C TYR A 174 -9.49 -10.31 -0.68
N SER A 175 -10.20 -10.35 -1.81
CA SER A 175 -10.44 -9.19 -2.69
C SER A 175 -9.18 -8.41 -3.10
N MET A 176 -8.00 -9.05 -3.14
CA MET A 176 -6.72 -8.34 -3.35
C MET A 176 -6.68 -7.49 -4.62
N PHE A 177 -7.28 -7.95 -5.72
CA PHE A 177 -7.36 -7.23 -7.00
C PHE A 177 -8.81 -6.92 -7.40
N PHE A 178 -9.75 -6.95 -6.44
CA PHE A 178 -11.15 -6.64 -6.72
C PHE A 178 -11.30 -5.30 -7.45
N GLY A 179 -12.01 -5.30 -8.59
CA GLY A 179 -12.28 -4.08 -9.33
C GLY A 179 -11.07 -3.43 -10.02
N CYS A 180 -9.95 -4.14 -10.19
CA CYS A 180 -8.84 -3.66 -11.02
C CYS A 180 -9.22 -3.74 -12.51
N GLU A 181 -10.09 -2.82 -12.93
CA GLU A 181 -10.81 -2.93 -14.22
C GLU A 181 -9.89 -2.84 -15.45
N LYS A 182 -8.74 -2.15 -15.36
CA LYS A 182 -7.87 -1.89 -16.53
C LYS A 182 -6.77 -2.94 -16.73
N ILE A 183 -6.47 -3.76 -15.74
CA ILE A 183 -5.47 -4.83 -15.87
C ILE A 183 -5.89 -5.79 -16.97
N LYS A 184 -5.00 -6.02 -17.96
CA LYS A 184 -5.23 -6.96 -19.06
C LYS A 184 -4.47 -8.28 -18.87
N LYS A 185 -3.30 -8.21 -18.26
CA LYS A 185 -2.46 -9.36 -17.95
C LYS A 185 -1.92 -9.22 -16.54
N LEU A 186 -1.93 -10.32 -15.81
CA LEU A 186 -1.44 -10.37 -14.45
C LEU A 186 -0.58 -11.62 -14.28
N ASP A 187 0.66 -11.43 -13.83
CA ASP A 187 1.58 -12.52 -13.55
C ASP A 187 1.74 -12.68 -12.03
N LEU A 188 1.20 -13.80 -11.54
CA LEU A 188 1.28 -14.26 -10.16
C LEU A 188 1.88 -15.67 -10.11
N SER A 189 2.79 -15.99 -11.04
CA SER A 189 3.40 -17.31 -11.14
C SER A 189 4.24 -17.68 -9.92
N ASN A 190 4.68 -16.67 -9.17
CA ASN A 190 5.41 -16.82 -7.89
C ASN A 190 4.47 -16.95 -6.66
N PHE A 191 3.17 -16.73 -6.80
CA PHE A 191 2.24 -16.78 -5.67
C PHE A 191 1.90 -18.22 -5.26
N ILE A 192 1.94 -18.47 -3.96
CA ILE A 192 1.47 -19.72 -3.34
C ILE A 192 0.02 -19.47 -2.90
N LEU A 193 -0.92 -20.09 -3.62
CA LEU A 193 -2.36 -19.90 -3.38
C LEU A 193 -3.01 -21.06 -2.60
N THR A 194 -2.22 -22.07 -2.23
CA THR A 194 -2.71 -23.20 -1.44
C THR A 194 -2.95 -22.80 0.01
N LYS A 195 -4.13 -23.14 0.54
CA LYS A 195 -4.55 -22.84 1.93
C LYS A 195 -4.71 -21.33 2.24
N VAL A 196 -4.78 -20.50 1.23
CA VAL A 196 -4.95 -19.04 1.35
C VAL A 196 -6.42 -18.70 1.04
N ASN A 197 -7.01 -17.76 1.79
CA ASN A 197 -8.32 -17.22 1.44
C ASN A 197 -8.18 -16.28 0.22
N VAL A 198 -8.78 -16.66 -0.90
CA VAL A 198 -8.73 -15.92 -2.19
C VAL A 198 -10.12 -15.51 -2.68
N ARG A 199 -11.12 -15.51 -1.78
CA ARG A 199 -12.48 -15.09 -2.13
C ARG A 199 -12.46 -13.74 -2.82
N SER A 200 -13.22 -13.59 -3.91
CA SER A 200 -13.35 -12.36 -4.70
C SER A 200 -12.03 -11.76 -5.19
N MET A 201 -10.92 -12.52 -5.22
CA MET A 201 -9.57 -11.98 -5.46
C MET A 201 -9.46 -11.19 -6.75
N PHE A 202 -10.15 -11.61 -7.82
CA PHE A 202 -10.15 -10.97 -9.14
C PHE A 202 -11.54 -10.50 -9.58
N GLU A 203 -12.51 -10.50 -8.67
CA GLU A 203 -13.88 -10.06 -8.96
C GLU A 203 -13.87 -8.66 -9.56
N GLY A 204 -14.63 -8.46 -10.65
CA GLY A 204 -14.69 -7.16 -11.32
C GLY A 204 -13.44 -6.76 -12.14
N CYS A 205 -12.46 -7.66 -12.35
CA CYS A 205 -11.34 -7.43 -13.26
C CYS A 205 -11.81 -7.51 -14.71
N LYS A 206 -12.66 -6.57 -15.15
CA LYS A 206 -13.45 -6.60 -16.40
C LYS A 206 -12.63 -6.76 -17.68
N ASN A 207 -11.38 -6.28 -17.69
CA ASN A 207 -10.49 -6.33 -18.85
C ASN A 207 -9.38 -7.37 -18.73
N LEU A 208 -9.32 -8.15 -17.66
CA LEU A 208 -8.33 -9.23 -17.50
C LEU A 208 -8.54 -10.28 -18.61
N ILE A 209 -7.49 -10.53 -19.40
CA ILE A 209 -7.50 -11.47 -20.53
C ILE A 209 -6.68 -12.71 -20.22
N GLU A 210 -5.56 -12.51 -19.52
CA GLU A 210 -4.57 -13.54 -19.23
C GLU A 210 -4.08 -13.42 -17.78
N LEU A 211 -4.12 -14.55 -17.07
CA LEU A 211 -3.64 -14.68 -15.71
C LEU A 211 -2.62 -15.82 -15.63
N ASN A 212 -1.43 -15.55 -15.14
CA ASN A 212 -0.46 -16.57 -14.77
C ASN A 212 -0.52 -16.79 -13.26
N ILE A 213 -0.60 -18.05 -12.82
CA ILE A 213 -0.60 -18.43 -11.40
C ILE A 213 0.38 -19.58 -11.17
N GLY A 214 1.04 -19.58 -10.00
CA GLY A 214 2.07 -20.58 -9.67
C GLY A 214 1.52 -21.98 -9.41
N SER A 215 0.28 -22.08 -8.92
CA SER A 215 -0.38 -23.33 -8.60
C SER A 215 -1.89 -23.22 -8.76
N LEU A 216 -2.56 -24.37 -8.94
CA LEU A 216 -4.02 -24.42 -8.86
C LEU A 216 -4.48 -24.12 -7.42
N PHE A 217 -5.74 -23.69 -7.32
CA PHE A 217 -6.43 -23.43 -6.05
C PHE A 217 -6.75 -24.73 -5.27
N HIS A 218 -5.84 -25.72 -5.30
CA HIS A 218 -6.03 -26.96 -4.57
C HIS A 218 -6.00 -26.72 -3.06
N HIS A 219 -7.01 -27.23 -2.37
CA HIS A 219 -7.18 -27.03 -0.93
C HIS A 219 -7.26 -25.57 -0.47
N THR A 220 -7.66 -24.67 -1.36
CA THR A 220 -7.90 -23.26 -1.04
C THR A 220 -9.25 -23.15 -0.31
N PRO A 221 -9.29 -22.60 0.91
CA PRO A 221 -10.47 -22.71 1.77
C PRO A 221 -11.68 -21.90 1.29
N ASN A 222 -11.45 -20.87 0.48
CA ASN A 222 -12.53 -20.03 -0.02
C ASN A 222 -12.15 -19.44 -1.39
N THR A 223 -12.87 -19.88 -2.42
CA THR A 223 -12.69 -19.45 -3.82
C THR A 223 -13.94 -18.79 -4.39
N ASP A 224 -14.93 -18.47 -3.52
CA ASP A 224 -16.19 -17.89 -3.98
C ASP A 224 -15.92 -16.57 -4.72
N TYR A 225 -16.64 -16.36 -5.81
CA TYR A 225 -16.60 -15.15 -6.62
C TYR A 225 -15.22 -14.77 -7.19
N ILE A 226 -14.22 -15.68 -7.14
CA ILE A 226 -12.83 -15.37 -7.49
C ILE A 226 -12.66 -14.74 -8.88
N PHE A 227 -13.51 -15.10 -9.85
CA PHE A 227 -13.50 -14.58 -11.22
C PHE A 227 -14.84 -13.95 -11.62
N GLU A 228 -15.69 -13.61 -10.66
CA GLU A 228 -16.97 -12.96 -10.99
C GLU A 228 -16.70 -11.65 -11.75
N ASP A 229 -17.50 -11.38 -12.79
CA ASP A 229 -17.35 -10.26 -13.72
C ASP A 229 -15.99 -10.14 -14.47
N CYS A 230 -15.15 -11.17 -14.46
CA CYS A 230 -13.96 -11.24 -15.33
C CYS A 230 -14.35 -11.57 -16.78
N LYS A 231 -15.17 -10.73 -17.41
CA LYS A 231 -15.86 -11.02 -18.70
C LYS A 231 -14.93 -11.27 -19.88
N LYS A 232 -13.67 -10.84 -19.81
CA LYS A 232 -12.68 -10.98 -20.89
C LYS A 232 -11.62 -12.04 -20.62
N LEU A 233 -11.67 -12.74 -19.48
CA LEU A 233 -10.69 -13.76 -19.13
C LEU A 233 -10.75 -14.94 -20.12
N LYS A 234 -9.64 -15.18 -20.82
CA LYS A 234 -9.51 -16.22 -21.84
C LYS A 234 -8.51 -17.30 -21.49
N ARG A 235 -7.49 -16.96 -20.71
CA ARG A 235 -6.41 -17.88 -20.39
C ARG A 235 -6.01 -17.76 -18.92
N ILE A 236 -5.90 -18.91 -18.28
CA ILE A 236 -5.25 -19.07 -16.99
C ILE A 236 -4.09 -20.03 -17.22
N ASN A 237 -2.88 -19.53 -17.15
CA ASN A 237 -1.66 -20.34 -17.26
C ASN A 237 -1.22 -20.76 -15.87
N ILE A 238 -1.00 -22.05 -15.69
CA ILE A 238 -0.60 -22.61 -14.40
C ILE A 238 0.85 -23.01 -14.53
N GLY A 239 1.71 -22.43 -13.69
CA GLY A 239 3.11 -22.82 -13.64
C GLY A 239 3.23 -24.27 -13.19
N GLN A 240 3.96 -25.08 -13.96
CA GLN A 240 4.44 -26.37 -13.47
C GLN A 240 5.68 -26.09 -12.62
N LYS A 241 5.60 -26.33 -11.33
CA LYS A 241 6.80 -26.49 -10.48
C LYS A 241 7.21 -27.94 -10.43
#